data_d38c3abe6b2ab13ce359b43c2721e3f8
#
_entry.id   d38c3abe6b2ab13ce359b43c2721e3f8
#
_cell.length_a   1.000
_cell.length_b   1.000
_cell.length_c   1.000
_cell.angle_alpha   90.00
_cell.angle_beta   90.00
_cell.angle_gamma   90.00
#
_symmetry.space_group_name_H-M   'P 1'
#
loop_
_entity.id
_entity.type
_entity.pdbx_description
1 polymer ?
#
loop_
_entity_poly.entity_id
_entity_poly.type
_entity_poly.pdbx_seq_one_letter_code
_entity_poly.pdbx_strand_id
1 'polypeptide(L)'
;MIARISILILLLTLLPDLYIYMRYLRQRRDITLWMRLLWWVPGAAMLACTAAYSMMRNFAPNNLTLFNVYLFMIGLLIVPKVIFTLVSLAGMAVKRLLKQRKNWGNHTGLVLVLGWLYVLFMGTMVGPDQLHVKRVTLEFDNLPQAFDGYRIVQISDMHLGSMKQEFARRIVAQVNELHPDALLFTGDLLNMRPQEAVSFTATLIHLHPVDGIFSVLGNHDYADYVKTATAEQRSEMERLTRSLEGSMNWDLLLNERRILRRGADSIVIAGTENDGRSPFPAKADYRKALHGISPESFVIMMQHDPSAWRRHILPQCNAQLTLSGHTHGGQLSLFGWRPTSIVNTEDAGLYKEGNRYLYVSTGVGAFIPFRFHMKPEVVEITLKVKK
;
A
#
# COMPACT_ATOMS: atom_id res chain seq x y z
N MET A 1 -11.95 -8.02 -6.17
CA MET A 1 -11.01 -8.58 -5.15
C MET A 1 -11.55 -9.86 -4.53
N ILE A 2 -12.65 -9.81 -3.77
CA ILE A 2 -13.18 -10.97 -2.99
C ILE A 2 -13.51 -12.18 -3.86
N ALA A 3 -14.06 -12.00 -5.07
CA ALA A 3 -14.38 -13.11 -5.97
C ALA A 3 -13.23 -14.10 -6.22
N ARG A 4 -11.97 -13.61 -6.24
CA ARG A 4 -10.78 -14.46 -6.48
C ARG A 4 -10.41 -15.34 -5.28
N ILE A 5 -10.78 -14.92 -4.07
CA ILE A 5 -10.41 -15.60 -2.82
C ILE A 5 -11.64 -16.10 -2.05
N SER A 6 -12.84 -15.97 -2.64
CA SER A 6 -14.11 -16.32 -1.97
C SER A 6 -14.15 -17.76 -1.49
N ILE A 7 -13.75 -18.70 -2.32
CA ILE A 7 -13.71 -20.13 -1.96
C ILE A 7 -12.79 -20.36 -0.75
N LEU A 8 -11.61 -19.70 -0.74
CA LEU A 8 -10.70 -19.81 0.38
C LEU A 8 -11.33 -19.25 1.67
N ILE A 9 -11.96 -18.06 1.60
CA ILE A 9 -12.63 -17.45 2.76
C ILE A 9 -13.77 -18.36 3.27
N LEU A 10 -14.57 -18.95 2.35
CA LEU A 10 -15.65 -19.88 2.72
C LEU A 10 -15.10 -21.11 3.46
N LEU A 11 -14.02 -21.70 2.95
CA LEU A 11 -13.36 -22.85 3.61
C LEU A 11 -12.77 -22.46 4.97
N LEU A 12 -12.08 -21.31 5.05
CA LEU A 12 -11.49 -20.81 6.30
C LEU A 12 -12.56 -20.40 7.32
N THR A 13 -13.79 -20.13 6.92
CA THR A 13 -14.91 -19.90 7.83
C THR A 13 -15.49 -21.23 8.30
N LEU A 14 -15.83 -22.13 7.37
CA LEU A 14 -16.59 -23.33 7.66
C LEU A 14 -15.78 -24.40 8.40
N LEU A 15 -14.54 -24.66 7.94
CA LEU A 15 -13.74 -25.78 8.51
C LEU A 15 -13.33 -25.54 9.97
N PRO A 16 -12.87 -24.34 10.38
CA PRO A 16 -12.59 -24.07 11.79
C PRO A 16 -13.84 -24.08 12.66
N ASP A 17 -14.97 -23.53 12.16
CA ASP A 17 -16.24 -23.59 12.90
C ASP A 17 -16.66 -25.03 13.17
N LEU A 18 -16.59 -25.88 12.16
CA LEU A 18 -16.91 -27.30 12.28
C LEU A 18 -15.95 -28.01 13.24
N TYR A 19 -14.64 -27.76 13.12
CA TYR A 19 -13.64 -28.34 14.01
C TYR A 19 -13.90 -28.01 15.48
N ILE A 20 -14.06 -26.70 15.78
CA ILE A 20 -14.29 -26.23 17.15
C ILE A 20 -15.60 -26.78 17.69
N TYR A 21 -16.67 -26.76 16.89
CA TYR A 21 -17.98 -27.31 17.28
C TYR A 21 -17.87 -28.80 17.62
N MET A 22 -17.33 -29.61 16.72
CA MET A 22 -17.24 -31.06 16.91
C MET A 22 -16.33 -31.44 18.08
N ARG A 23 -15.25 -30.71 18.26
CA ARG A 23 -14.21 -31.07 19.24
C ARG A 23 -14.46 -30.53 20.65
N TYR A 24 -15.09 -29.37 20.77
CA TYR A 24 -15.21 -28.67 22.05
C TYR A 24 -16.64 -28.37 22.48
N LEU A 25 -17.57 -28.11 21.55
CA LEU A 25 -18.92 -27.69 21.91
C LEU A 25 -19.92 -28.83 21.93
N ARG A 26 -19.89 -29.73 20.94
CA ARG A 26 -20.86 -30.80 20.78
C ARG A 26 -20.98 -31.75 22.00
N GLN A 27 -19.85 -32.03 22.63
CA GLN A 27 -19.77 -33.02 23.73
C GLN A 27 -20.05 -32.41 25.10
N ARG A 28 -20.19 -31.09 25.21
CA ARG A 28 -20.44 -30.41 26.48
C ARG A 28 -21.91 -30.50 26.83
N ARG A 29 -22.22 -31.02 28.03
CA ARG A 29 -23.59 -31.17 28.52
C ARG A 29 -24.20 -29.88 29.08
N ASP A 30 -23.34 -28.95 29.49
CA ASP A 30 -23.68 -27.61 30.04
C ASP A 30 -24.10 -26.60 28.95
N ILE A 31 -23.88 -26.92 27.66
CA ILE A 31 -24.25 -26.04 26.55
C ILE A 31 -25.66 -26.42 26.01
N THR A 32 -26.59 -25.46 26.10
CA THR A 32 -27.95 -25.61 25.62
C THR A 32 -28.02 -25.67 24.08
N LEU A 33 -29.14 -26.17 23.53
CA LEU A 33 -29.38 -26.19 22.09
C LEU A 33 -29.23 -24.77 21.46
N TRP A 34 -29.80 -23.76 22.13
CA TRP A 34 -29.74 -22.38 21.65
C TRP A 34 -28.27 -21.83 21.56
N MET A 35 -27.44 -22.15 22.54
CA MET A 35 -26.00 -21.76 22.50
C MET A 35 -25.28 -22.46 21.35
N ARG A 36 -25.64 -23.71 21.04
CA ARG A 36 -25.10 -24.44 19.88
C ARG A 36 -25.54 -23.84 18.55
N LEU A 37 -26.78 -23.36 18.45
CA LEU A 37 -27.30 -22.67 17.26
C LEU A 37 -26.63 -21.29 17.10
N LEU A 38 -26.53 -20.53 18.19
CA LEU A 38 -25.82 -19.21 18.19
C LEU A 38 -24.37 -19.31 17.74
N TRP A 39 -23.70 -20.42 17.99
CA TRP A 39 -22.32 -20.63 17.50
C TRP A 39 -22.19 -20.45 15.97
N TRP A 40 -23.21 -20.89 15.22
CA TRP A 40 -23.18 -20.85 13.76
C TRP A 40 -23.57 -19.51 13.16
N VAL A 41 -24.22 -18.62 13.92
CA VAL A 41 -24.73 -17.34 13.41
C VAL A 41 -23.63 -16.44 12.84
N PRO A 42 -22.49 -16.18 13.53
CA PRO A 42 -21.43 -15.36 12.98
C PRO A 42 -20.82 -15.96 11.70
N GLY A 43 -20.59 -17.27 11.70
CA GLY A 43 -20.10 -18.00 10.52
C GLY A 43 -21.05 -17.86 9.33
N ALA A 44 -22.35 -18.13 9.54
CA ALA A 44 -23.38 -18.01 8.50
C ALA A 44 -23.48 -16.57 7.94
N ALA A 45 -23.41 -15.54 8.80
CA ALA A 45 -23.39 -14.16 8.38
C ALA A 45 -22.16 -13.85 7.51
N MET A 46 -20.96 -14.32 7.90
CA MET A 46 -19.74 -14.15 7.13
C MET A 46 -19.80 -14.89 5.78
N LEU A 47 -20.38 -16.08 5.73
CA LEU A 47 -20.61 -16.84 4.48
C LEU A 47 -21.54 -16.06 3.54
N ALA A 48 -22.64 -15.51 4.05
CA ALA A 48 -23.58 -14.70 3.28
C ALA A 48 -22.92 -13.42 2.74
N CYS A 49 -22.18 -12.69 3.57
CA CYS A 49 -21.43 -11.50 3.14
C CYS A 49 -20.36 -11.85 2.08
N THR A 50 -19.62 -12.95 2.27
CA THR A 50 -18.62 -13.41 1.29
C THR A 50 -19.27 -13.75 -0.04
N ALA A 51 -20.41 -14.45 -0.04
CA ALA A 51 -21.17 -14.75 -1.24
C ALA A 51 -21.63 -13.46 -1.94
N ALA A 52 -22.19 -12.49 -1.21
CA ALA A 52 -22.61 -11.20 -1.76
C ALA A 52 -21.44 -10.43 -2.40
N TYR A 53 -20.31 -10.31 -1.69
CA TYR A 53 -19.12 -9.62 -2.25
C TYR A 53 -18.45 -10.40 -3.38
N SER A 54 -18.59 -11.73 -3.46
CA SER A 54 -18.04 -12.52 -4.56
C SER A 54 -18.75 -12.28 -5.89
N MET A 55 -20.01 -11.84 -5.85
CA MET A 55 -20.81 -11.52 -7.05
C MET A 55 -20.47 -10.16 -7.65
N MET A 56 -19.65 -9.34 -6.97
CA MET A 56 -19.30 -8.01 -7.46
C MET A 56 -18.28 -8.08 -8.61
N ARG A 57 -18.55 -7.35 -9.69
CA ARG A 57 -17.67 -7.28 -10.87
C ARG A 57 -16.50 -6.33 -10.67
N ASN A 58 -16.73 -5.19 -10.00
CA ASN A 58 -15.68 -4.22 -9.69
C ASN A 58 -14.72 -4.75 -8.63
N PHE A 59 -13.54 -4.13 -8.55
CA PHE A 59 -12.52 -4.51 -7.55
C PHE A 59 -13.03 -4.39 -6.12
N ALA A 60 -13.77 -3.31 -5.83
CA ALA A 60 -14.44 -3.08 -4.56
C ALA A 60 -15.80 -2.36 -4.78
N PRO A 61 -16.68 -2.30 -3.74
CA PRO A 61 -17.91 -1.51 -3.79
C PRO A 61 -17.62 0.00 -3.78
N ASN A 62 -18.59 0.81 -4.24
CA ASN A 62 -18.48 2.26 -4.17
C ASN A 62 -18.47 2.78 -2.71
N ASN A 63 -19.21 2.13 -1.83
CA ASN A 63 -19.17 2.41 -0.38
C ASN A 63 -18.19 1.45 0.30
N LEU A 64 -17.04 1.97 0.69
CA LEU A 64 -15.99 1.20 1.35
C LEU A 64 -16.26 0.96 2.85
N THR A 65 -17.17 1.69 3.49
CA THR A 65 -17.42 1.57 4.93
C THR A 65 -17.87 0.16 5.31
N LEU A 66 -18.92 -0.35 4.68
CA LEU A 66 -19.40 -1.71 4.92
C LEU A 66 -18.38 -2.78 4.49
N PHE A 67 -17.64 -2.50 3.43
CA PHE A 67 -16.61 -3.39 2.96
C PHE A 67 -15.44 -3.48 3.97
N ASN A 68 -15.01 -2.36 4.53
CA ASN A 68 -13.98 -2.34 5.57
C ASN A 68 -14.46 -3.01 6.87
N VAL A 69 -15.74 -2.84 7.24
CA VAL A 69 -16.35 -3.59 8.36
C VAL A 69 -16.30 -5.09 8.07
N TYR A 70 -16.65 -5.52 6.86
CA TYR A 70 -16.57 -6.94 6.48
C TYR A 70 -15.13 -7.47 6.56
N LEU A 71 -14.14 -6.73 6.06
CA LEU A 71 -12.72 -7.12 6.16
C LEU A 71 -12.24 -7.18 7.62
N PHE A 72 -12.65 -6.21 8.45
CA PHE A 72 -12.38 -6.24 9.89
C PHE A 72 -12.99 -7.47 10.55
N MET A 73 -14.23 -7.83 10.20
CA MET A 73 -14.91 -9.02 10.72
C MET A 73 -14.25 -10.34 10.26
N ILE A 74 -13.64 -10.40 9.08
CA ILE A 74 -12.76 -11.53 8.71
C ILE A 74 -11.62 -11.65 9.73
N GLY A 75 -10.94 -10.54 10.01
CA GLY A 75 -9.85 -10.48 11.00
C GLY A 75 -10.28 -10.85 12.41
N LEU A 76 -11.50 -10.46 12.83
CA LEU A 76 -12.02 -10.66 14.17
C LEU A 76 -12.63 -12.04 14.38
N LEU A 77 -13.35 -12.59 13.39
CA LEU A 77 -14.15 -13.81 13.57
C LEU A 77 -13.52 -15.04 12.89
N ILE A 78 -12.89 -14.87 11.74
CA ILE A 78 -12.38 -16.02 10.96
C ILE A 78 -10.93 -16.33 11.36
N VAL A 79 -10.04 -15.34 11.28
CA VAL A 79 -8.60 -15.54 11.52
C VAL A 79 -8.29 -16.14 12.89
N PRO A 80 -8.90 -15.70 14.02
CA PRO A 80 -8.70 -16.33 15.33
C PRO A 80 -9.06 -17.81 15.37
N LYS A 81 -10.17 -18.19 14.75
CA LYS A 81 -10.61 -19.59 14.67
C LYS A 81 -9.66 -20.45 13.83
N VAL A 82 -9.14 -19.88 12.72
CA VAL A 82 -8.13 -20.54 11.88
C VAL A 82 -6.84 -20.76 12.67
N ILE A 83 -6.31 -19.72 13.33
CA ILE A 83 -5.09 -19.80 14.16
C ILE A 83 -5.28 -20.87 15.24
N PHE A 84 -6.39 -20.80 16.01
CA PHE A 84 -6.66 -21.76 17.06
C PHE A 84 -6.76 -23.19 16.51
N THR A 85 -7.47 -23.39 15.41
CA THR A 85 -7.67 -24.71 14.80
C THR A 85 -6.35 -25.34 14.36
N LEU A 86 -5.52 -24.59 13.62
CA LEU A 86 -4.24 -25.07 13.11
C LEU A 86 -3.29 -25.43 14.25
N VAL A 87 -3.17 -24.56 15.25
CA VAL A 87 -2.27 -24.79 16.41
C VAL A 87 -2.79 -25.93 17.29
N SER A 88 -4.12 -26.06 17.48
CA SER A 88 -4.73 -27.15 18.21
C SER A 88 -4.52 -28.51 17.50
N LEU A 89 -4.64 -28.55 16.17
CA LEU A 89 -4.37 -29.75 15.36
C LEU A 89 -2.89 -30.16 15.45
N ALA A 90 -1.97 -29.21 15.30
CA ALA A 90 -0.54 -29.44 15.47
C ALA A 90 -0.22 -29.95 16.89
N GLY A 91 -0.80 -29.33 17.91
CA GLY A 91 -0.66 -29.79 19.30
C GLY A 91 -1.24 -31.21 19.55
N MET A 92 -2.31 -31.60 18.85
CA MET A 92 -2.82 -32.96 18.90
C MET A 92 -1.84 -33.97 18.26
N ALA A 93 -1.21 -33.60 17.13
CA ALA A 93 -0.19 -34.44 16.53
C ALA A 93 1.00 -34.65 17.48
N VAL A 94 1.51 -33.57 18.07
CA VAL A 94 2.61 -33.61 19.06
C VAL A 94 2.19 -34.45 20.29
N LYS A 95 0.97 -34.23 20.81
CA LYS A 95 0.43 -35.02 21.94
C LYS A 95 0.46 -36.52 21.63
N ARG A 96 0.06 -36.93 20.42
CA ARG A 96 0.06 -38.36 20.01
C ARG A 96 1.49 -38.91 19.89
N LEU A 97 2.38 -38.15 19.22
CA LEU A 97 3.77 -38.58 19.01
C LEU A 97 4.55 -38.73 20.33
N LEU A 98 4.38 -37.75 21.23
CA LEU A 98 5.11 -37.71 22.51
C LEU A 98 4.32 -38.36 23.66
N LYS A 99 3.18 -39.03 23.38
CA LYS A 99 2.29 -39.69 24.37
C LYS A 99 1.90 -38.77 25.55
N GLN A 100 1.74 -37.49 25.30
CA GLN A 100 1.37 -36.50 26.33
C GLN A 100 -0.10 -36.63 26.75
N ARG A 101 -0.41 -36.26 28.01
CA ARG A 101 -1.80 -36.27 28.52
C ARG A 101 -2.61 -35.07 28.01
N LYS A 102 -2.00 -33.90 27.88
CA LYS A 102 -2.66 -32.62 27.52
C LYS A 102 -2.29 -32.18 26.12
N ASN A 103 -3.23 -31.54 25.41
CA ASN A 103 -2.96 -30.83 24.17
C ASN A 103 -2.52 -29.37 24.47
N TRP A 104 -1.20 -29.18 24.59
CA TRP A 104 -0.64 -27.83 24.82
C TRP A 104 -0.90 -26.86 23.66
N GLY A 105 -1.15 -27.36 22.45
CA GLY A 105 -1.54 -26.54 21.31
C GLY A 105 -2.78 -25.70 21.55
N ASN A 106 -3.69 -26.12 22.45
CA ASN A 106 -4.86 -25.30 22.81
C ASN A 106 -4.45 -24.02 23.55
N HIS A 107 -3.54 -24.11 24.49
CA HIS A 107 -3.07 -22.94 25.26
C HIS A 107 -2.24 -22.03 24.38
N THR A 108 -1.30 -22.59 23.61
CA THR A 108 -0.53 -21.83 22.63
C THR A 108 -1.42 -21.16 21.60
N GLY A 109 -2.45 -21.88 21.09
CA GLY A 109 -3.43 -21.31 20.15
C GLY A 109 -4.18 -20.12 20.70
N LEU A 110 -4.61 -20.19 21.99
CA LEU A 110 -5.24 -19.03 22.65
C LEU A 110 -4.31 -17.83 22.79
N VAL A 111 -3.05 -18.05 23.17
CA VAL A 111 -2.05 -16.97 23.25
C VAL A 111 -1.84 -16.30 21.88
N LEU A 112 -1.71 -17.10 20.82
CA LEU A 112 -1.56 -16.57 19.46
C LEU A 112 -2.81 -15.83 18.98
N VAL A 113 -4.01 -16.30 19.35
CA VAL A 113 -5.27 -15.57 19.09
C VAL A 113 -5.28 -14.21 19.76
N LEU A 114 -4.88 -14.12 21.04
CA LEU A 114 -4.79 -12.84 21.76
C LEU A 114 -3.76 -11.91 21.10
N GLY A 115 -2.60 -12.45 20.70
CA GLY A 115 -1.60 -11.71 19.93
C GLY A 115 -2.16 -11.17 18.59
N TRP A 116 -2.91 -12.00 17.86
CA TRP A 116 -3.57 -11.56 16.63
C TRP A 116 -4.61 -10.47 16.87
N LEU A 117 -5.47 -10.60 17.90
CA LEU A 117 -6.46 -9.57 18.23
C LEU A 117 -5.82 -8.24 18.58
N TYR A 118 -4.66 -8.26 19.28
CA TYR A 118 -3.84 -7.07 19.52
C TYR A 118 -3.35 -6.47 18.20
N VAL A 119 -2.79 -7.28 17.28
CA VAL A 119 -2.35 -6.83 15.95
C VAL A 119 -3.51 -6.21 15.16
N LEU A 120 -4.67 -6.86 15.16
CA LEU A 120 -5.87 -6.38 14.48
C LEU A 120 -6.32 -5.03 15.04
N PHE A 121 -6.42 -4.90 16.35
CA PHE A 121 -6.84 -3.67 17.02
C PHE A 121 -5.85 -2.53 16.75
N MET A 122 -4.56 -2.75 17.01
CA MET A 122 -3.53 -1.75 16.80
C MET A 122 -3.41 -1.38 15.31
N GLY A 123 -3.50 -2.37 14.44
CA GLY A 123 -3.39 -2.16 12.98
C GLY A 123 -4.57 -1.41 12.37
N THR A 124 -5.77 -1.52 12.93
CA THR A 124 -6.96 -0.85 12.39
C THR A 124 -7.28 0.47 13.08
N MET A 125 -7.09 0.56 14.40
CA MET A 125 -7.53 1.72 15.19
C MET A 125 -6.42 2.74 15.43
N VAL A 126 -5.16 2.31 15.46
CA VAL A 126 -4.04 3.18 15.85
C VAL A 126 -3.09 3.42 14.68
N GLY A 127 -2.67 2.35 14.00
CA GLY A 127 -1.62 2.40 13.00
C GLY A 127 -1.88 3.36 11.83
N PRO A 128 -3.09 3.39 11.22
CA PRO A 128 -3.37 4.27 10.08
C PRO A 128 -3.24 5.77 10.37
N ASP A 129 -3.39 6.18 11.63
CA ASP A 129 -3.32 7.59 12.03
C ASP A 129 -1.90 8.03 12.52
N GLN A 130 -0.91 7.12 12.53
CA GLN A 130 0.46 7.39 12.98
C GLN A 130 1.37 7.92 11.87
N LEU A 131 1.06 9.11 11.32
CA LEU A 131 1.92 9.76 10.33
C LEU A 131 3.35 9.91 10.86
N HIS A 132 4.35 9.53 10.06
CA HIS A 132 5.77 9.55 10.40
C HIS A 132 6.58 10.23 9.30
N VAL A 133 7.57 11.04 9.68
CA VAL A 133 8.56 11.59 8.75
C VAL A 133 9.80 10.70 8.77
N LYS A 134 10.11 10.11 7.63
CA LYS A 134 11.34 9.36 7.41
C LYS A 134 12.37 10.27 6.76
N ARG A 135 13.52 10.48 7.40
CA ARG A 135 14.62 11.29 6.86
C ARG A 135 15.72 10.40 6.31
N VAL A 136 16.17 10.70 5.10
CA VAL A 136 17.23 9.97 4.40
C VAL A 136 18.18 10.98 3.77
N THR A 137 19.49 10.82 3.98
CA THR A 137 20.52 11.61 3.29
C THR A 137 21.24 10.69 2.32
N LEU A 138 21.33 11.09 1.05
CA LEU A 138 21.97 10.32 -0.02
C LEU A 138 23.10 11.12 -0.64
N GLU A 139 24.27 10.49 -0.76
CA GLU A 139 25.48 11.08 -1.33
C GLU A 139 25.71 10.55 -2.74
N PHE A 140 26.04 11.46 -3.66
CA PHE A 140 26.26 11.15 -5.07
C PHE A 140 27.53 11.78 -5.60
N ASP A 141 28.29 11.05 -6.40
CA ASP A 141 29.54 11.50 -7.02
C ASP A 141 29.28 12.55 -8.11
N ASN A 142 28.13 12.52 -8.81
CA ASN A 142 27.79 13.38 -9.94
C ASN A 142 26.64 14.37 -9.66
N LEU A 143 26.30 14.61 -8.40
CA LEU A 143 25.33 15.66 -8.06
C LEU A 143 25.95 17.03 -8.33
N PRO A 144 25.33 17.92 -9.13
CA PRO A 144 25.82 19.28 -9.34
C PRO A 144 25.89 20.07 -8.04
N GLN A 145 26.94 20.87 -7.87
CA GLN A 145 27.25 21.55 -6.60
C GLN A 145 26.14 22.49 -6.13
N ALA A 146 25.40 23.13 -7.03
CA ALA A 146 24.28 23.99 -6.67
C ALA A 146 23.07 23.23 -6.06
N PHE A 147 23.09 21.92 -6.15
CA PHE A 147 22.06 21.04 -5.55
C PHE A 147 22.55 20.31 -4.28
N ASP A 148 23.74 20.64 -3.76
CA ASP A 148 24.18 20.13 -2.46
C ASP A 148 23.24 20.64 -1.35
N GLY A 149 22.61 19.72 -0.63
CA GLY A 149 21.59 20.02 0.37
C GLY A 149 20.16 20.15 -0.16
N TYR A 150 19.91 19.85 -1.44
CA TYR A 150 18.56 19.87 -2.04
C TYR A 150 17.63 18.88 -1.32
N ARG A 151 16.48 19.39 -0.88
CA ARG A 151 15.49 18.64 -0.10
C ARG A 151 14.31 18.25 -0.94
N ILE A 152 14.14 16.96 -1.14
CA ILE A 152 12.98 16.36 -1.79
C ILE A 152 12.07 15.80 -0.71
N VAL A 153 10.79 16.09 -0.78
CA VAL A 153 9.79 15.32 -0.04
C VAL A 153 9.09 14.39 -1.01
N GLN A 154 9.07 13.10 -0.70
CA GLN A 154 8.26 12.10 -1.41
C GLN A 154 7.01 11.79 -0.58
N ILE A 155 5.85 11.80 -1.23
CA ILE A 155 4.61 11.18 -0.77
C ILE A 155 4.10 10.23 -1.83
N SER A 156 3.37 9.19 -1.43
CA SER A 156 2.86 8.14 -2.32
C SER A 156 1.58 7.53 -1.78
N ASP A 157 0.81 6.90 -2.64
CA ASP A 157 -0.27 6.01 -2.24
C ASP A 157 -1.26 6.69 -1.26
N MET A 158 -1.85 7.80 -1.68
CA MET A 158 -2.80 8.54 -0.85
C MET A 158 -4.11 7.78 -0.67
N HIS A 159 -4.58 7.09 -1.72
CA HIS A 159 -5.84 6.34 -1.69
C HIS A 159 -7.00 7.15 -1.09
N LEU A 160 -7.27 8.31 -1.68
CA LEU A 160 -8.21 9.31 -1.16
C LEU A 160 -9.62 8.78 -0.89
N GLY A 161 -10.05 7.73 -1.60
CA GLY A 161 -11.32 7.06 -1.34
C GLY A 161 -11.42 6.39 0.05
N SER A 162 -10.28 6.15 0.71
CA SER A 162 -10.21 5.60 2.07
C SER A 162 -9.68 6.59 3.10
N MET A 163 -9.19 7.75 2.67
CA MET A 163 -8.56 8.75 3.53
C MET A 163 -9.58 9.67 4.20
N LYS A 164 -9.31 10.07 5.45
CA LYS A 164 -10.07 11.10 6.14
C LYS A 164 -9.54 12.49 5.79
N GLN A 165 -10.42 13.49 5.64
CA GLN A 165 -10.02 14.89 5.37
C GLN A 165 -9.03 15.43 6.40
N GLU A 166 -9.25 15.12 7.68
CA GLU A 166 -8.35 15.55 8.76
C GLU A 166 -6.94 14.99 8.61
N PHE A 167 -6.82 13.74 8.14
CA PHE A 167 -5.52 13.13 7.91
C PHE A 167 -4.80 13.78 6.72
N ALA A 168 -5.54 14.11 5.64
CA ALA A 168 -4.99 14.86 4.51
C ALA A 168 -4.46 16.24 4.93
N ARG A 169 -5.19 16.98 5.78
CA ARG A 169 -4.71 18.26 6.34
C ARG A 169 -3.41 18.08 7.13
N ARG A 170 -3.29 17.02 7.92
CA ARG A 170 -2.06 16.70 8.65
C ARG A 170 -0.89 16.39 7.73
N ILE A 171 -1.13 15.67 6.62
CA ILE A 171 -0.10 15.42 5.60
C ILE A 171 0.38 16.74 5.01
N VAL A 172 -0.54 17.62 4.58
CA VAL A 172 -0.20 18.93 4.02
C VAL A 172 0.61 19.77 5.01
N ALA A 173 0.16 19.87 6.25
CA ALA A 173 0.89 20.59 7.30
C ALA A 173 2.30 20.03 7.50
N GLN A 174 2.43 18.71 7.60
CA GLN A 174 3.72 18.04 7.80
C GLN A 174 4.68 18.23 6.62
N VAL A 175 4.19 18.14 5.38
CA VAL A 175 5.00 18.39 4.18
C VAL A 175 5.49 19.84 4.14
N ASN A 176 4.60 20.80 4.39
CA ASN A 176 4.95 22.21 4.38
C ASN A 176 5.95 22.59 5.50
N GLU A 177 5.84 21.97 6.68
CA GLU A 177 6.81 22.15 7.80
C GLU A 177 8.23 21.70 7.42
N LEU A 178 8.37 20.75 6.52
CA LEU A 178 9.68 20.30 6.03
C LEU A 178 10.34 21.28 5.07
N HIS A 179 9.61 22.30 4.56
CA HIS A 179 10.10 23.28 3.59
C HIS A 179 10.83 22.63 2.42
N PRO A 180 10.22 21.72 1.65
CA PRO A 180 10.89 21.02 0.58
C PRO A 180 11.22 21.94 -0.59
N ASP A 181 12.36 21.68 -1.25
CA ASP A 181 12.64 22.28 -2.54
C ASP A 181 11.69 21.74 -3.61
N ALA A 182 11.49 20.44 -3.67
CA ALA A 182 10.51 19.78 -4.54
C ALA A 182 9.66 18.73 -3.79
N LEU A 183 8.40 18.57 -4.19
CA LEU A 183 7.53 17.49 -3.76
C LEU A 183 7.33 16.51 -4.91
N LEU A 184 7.62 15.22 -4.67
CA LEU A 184 7.47 14.15 -5.65
C LEU A 184 6.37 13.19 -5.19
N PHE A 185 5.26 13.16 -5.94
CA PHE A 185 4.15 12.24 -5.69
C PHE A 185 4.27 11.01 -6.60
N THR A 186 4.47 9.85 -6.01
CA THR A 186 4.79 8.62 -6.75
C THR A 186 3.59 7.72 -7.01
N GLY A 187 2.37 8.31 -7.18
CA GLY A 187 1.20 7.61 -7.70
C GLY A 187 0.24 7.04 -6.64
N ASP A 188 -0.83 6.44 -7.11
CA ASP A 188 -1.97 5.92 -6.34
C ASP A 188 -2.65 7.02 -5.51
N LEU A 189 -3.09 8.08 -6.21
CA LEU A 189 -3.91 9.14 -5.64
C LEU A 189 -5.30 8.61 -5.25
N LEU A 190 -5.86 7.73 -6.08
CA LEU A 190 -7.22 7.23 -5.99
C LEU A 190 -7.26 5.78 -5.48
N ASN A 191 -8.44 5.34 -5.06
CA ASN A 191 -8.73 3.90 -4.94
C ASN A 191 -9.18 3.31 -6.29
N MET A 192 -10.10 4.00 -6.99
CA MET A 192 -10.68 3.52 -8.25
C MET A 192 -11.23 4.65 -9.13
N ARG A 193 -11.60 5.80 -8.58
CA ARG A 193 -12.41 6.82 -9.29
C ARG A 193 -11.96 8.24 -8.99
N PRO A 194 -11.92 9.15 -9.98
CA PRO A 194 -11.51 10.54 -9.78
C PRO A 194 -12.41 11.31 -8.81
N GLN A 195 -13.68 10.95 -8.68
CA GLN A 195 -14.60 11.58 -7.72
C GLN A 195 -14.13 11.50 -6.27
N GLU A 196 -13.29 10.51 -5.95
CA GLU A 196 -12.70 10.33 -4.62
C GLU A 196 -11.78 11.49 -4.23
N ALA A 197 -11.12 12.13 -5.22
CA ALA A 197 -10.20 13.24 -4.98
C ALA A 197 -10.89 14.60 -4.92
N VAL A 198 -12.09 14.77 -5.47
CA VAL A 198 -12.74 16.08 -5.62
C VAL A 198 -12.82 16.85 -4.31
N SER A 199 -13.22 16.21 -3.21
CA SER A 199 -13.33 16.86 -1.90
C SER A 199 -11.96 17.21 -1.27
N PHE A 200 -10.88 16.64 -1.77
CA PHE A 200 -9.52 16.85 -1.24
C PHE A 200 -8.74 17.94 -1.97
N THR A 201 -9.17 18.35 -3.17
CA THR A 201 -8.48 19.39 -3.97
C THR A 201 -8.25 20.67 -3.19
N ALA A 202 -9.28 21.14 -2.45
CA ALA A 202 -9.20 22.33 -1.60
C ALA A 202 -8.18 22.19 -0.44
N THR A 203 -7.80 20.99 -0.06
CA THR A 203 -6.77 20.74 0.94
C THR A 203 -5.39 20.61 0.28
N LEU A 204 -5.31 19.82 -0.80
CA LEU A 204 -4.02 19.48 -1.43
C LEU A 204 -3.40 20.64 -2.22
N ILE A 205 -4.21 21.61 -2.68
CA ILE A 205 -3.70 22.83 -3.33
C ILE A 205 -2.82 23.68 -2.40
N HIS A 206 -2.87 23.43 -1.09
CA HIS A 206 -2.03 24.12 -0.09
C HIS A 206 -0.65 23.49 0.12
N LEU A 207 -0.26 22.52 -0.68
CA LEU A 207 1.13 22.05 -0.75
C LEU A 207 1.97 23.08 -1.53
N HIS A 208 3.08 23.57 -0.96
CA HIS A 208 3.92 24.64 -1.59
C HIS A 208 5.40 24.40 -1.46
N PRO A 209 5.95 23.42 -2.18
CA PRO A 209 7.39 23.30 -2.37
C PRO A 209 7.91 24.46 -3.25
N VAL A 210 9.21 24.75 -3.15
CA VAL A 210 9.84 25.89 -3.86
C VAL A 210 9.82 25.71 -5.38
N ASP A 211 10.27 24.52 -5.87
CA ASP A 211 10.46 24.25 -7.30
C ASP A 211 9.27 23.53 -7.95
N GLY A 212 8.22 23.22 -7.15
CA GLY A 212 6.97 22.64 -7.64
C GLY A 212 6.68 21.20 -7.18
N ILE A 213 5.51 20.73 -7.57
CA ILE A 213 5.01 19.39 -7.30
C ILE A 213 5.04 18.61 -8.59
N PHE A 214 5.74 17.49 -8.60
CA PHE A 214 5.79 16.56 -9.73
C PHE A 214 5.09 15.28 -9.34
N SER A 215 4.27 14.74 -10.24
CA SER A 215 3.49 13.52 -9.98
C SER A 215 3.63 12.51 -11.09
N VAL A 216 3.38 11.25 -10.77
CA VAL A 216 3.15 10.14 -11.73
C VAL A 216 1.91 9.37 -11.33
N LEU A 217 1.33 8.63 -12.26
CA LEU A 217 0.18 7.77 -11.96
C LEU A 217 0.64 6.41 -11.41
N GLY A 218 -0.10 5.91 -10.42
CA GLY A 218 -0.02 4.53 -9.97
C GLY A 218 -1.07 3.64 -10.65
N ASN A 219 -1.08 2.36 -10.32
CA ASN A 219 -1.99 1.40 -10.96
C ASN A 219 -3.47 1.65 -10.60
N HIS A 220 -3.77 2.35 -9.52
CA HIS A 220 -5.13 2.70 -9.12
C HIS A 220 -5.70 3.91 -9.88
N ASP A 221 -4.87 4.70 -10.55
CA ASP A 221 -5.26 5.95 -11.18
C ASP A 221 -5.79 5.79 -12.63
N TYR A 222 -5.72 4.57 -13.21
CA TYR A 222 -6.16 4.29 -14.60
C TYR A 222 -7.61 3.82 -14.73
N ALA A 223 -8.42 3.87 -13.69
CA ALA A 223 -9.81 3.39 -13.68
C ALA A 223 -9.98 1.89 -14.05
N ASP A 224 -8.93 1.12 -14.15
CA ASP A 224 -8.94 -0.30 -14.54
C ASP A 224 -9.67 -1.19 -13.54
N TYR A 225 -9.85 -0.72 -12.31
CA TYR A 225 -10.58 -1.42 -11.25
C TYR A 225 -12.10 -1.26 -11.36
N VAL A 226 -12.60 -0.37 -12.23
CA VAL A 226 -14.03 -0.18 -12.52
C VAL A 226 -14.43 -1.06 -13.70
N LYS A 227 -14.53 -2.37 -13.47
CA LYS A 227 -14.78 -3.36 -14.52
C LYS A 227 -16.15 -3.23 -15.21
N THR A 228 -17.09 -2.52 -14.58
CA THR A 228 -18.41 -2.24 -15.17
C THR A 228 -18.41 -1.05 -16.13
N ALA A 229 -17.36 -0.22 -16.14
CA ALA A 229 -17.25 0.92 -17.02
C ALA A 229 -16.94 0.52 -18.47
N THR A 230 -17.51 1.25 -19.44
CA THR A 230 -17.15 1.14 -20.86
C THR A 230 -15.75 1.72 -21.11
N ALA A 231 -15.19 1.51 -22.29
CA ALA A 231 -13.90 2.10 -22.68
C ALA A 231 -13.94 3.64 -22.63
N GLU A 232 -15.03 4.24 -23.12
CA GLU A 232 -15.24 5.69 -23.13
C GLU A 232 -15.32 6.23 -21.69
N GLN A 233 -16.06 5.55 -20.80
CA GLN A 233 -16.15 5.93 -19.39
C GLN A 233 -14.81 5.85 -18.67
N ARG A 234 -13.98 4.84 -18.96
CA ARG A 234 -12.62 4.74 -18.39
C ARG A 234 -11.73 5.87 -18.89
N SER A 235 -11.75 6.14 -20.21
CA SER A 235 -10.99 7.25 -20.79
C SER A 235 -11.39 8.60 -20.18
N GLU A 236 -12.68 8.82 -19.96
CA GLU A 236 -13.17 10.03 -19.26
C GLU A 236 -12.69 10.10 -17.81
N MET A 237 -12.71 9.00 -17.07
CA MET A 237 -12.17 8.96 -15.71
C MET A 237 -10.67 9.25 -15.67
N GLU A 238 -9.87 8.68 -16.58
CA GLU A 238 -8.45 9.00 -16.70
C GLU A 238 -8.22 10.49 -17.01
N ARG A 239 -9.01 11.06 -17.93
CA ARG A 239 -8.96 12.50 -18.24
C ARG A 239 -9.27 13.36 -17.03
N LEU A 240 -10.30 12.99 -16.25
CA LEU A 240 -10.66 13.71 -15.02
C LEU A 240 -9.56 13.59 -13.95
N THR A 241 -8.92 12.43 -13.78
CA THR A 241 -7.80 12.28 -12.86
C THR A 241 -6.67 13.25 -13.19
N ARG A 242 -6.26 13.31 -14.46
CA ARG A 242 -5.24 14.26 -14.95
C ARG A 242 -5.65 15.73 -14.72
N SER A 243 -6.93 16.06 -14.99
CA SER A 243 -7.45 17.40 -14.78
C SER A 243 -7.47 17.80 -13.30
N LEU A 244 -7.77 16.87 -12.39
CA LEU A 244 -7.74 17.12 -10.95
C LEU A 244 -6.31 17.43 -10.45
N GLU A 245 -5.30 16.68 -10.90
CA GLU A 245 -3.91 16.97 -10.54
C GLU A 245 -3.47 18.35 -11.06
N GLY A 246 -3.79 18.67 -12.32
CA GLY A 246 -3.54 20.01 -12.87
C GLY A 246 -4.26 21.13 -12.09
N SER A 247 -5.49 20.89 -11.61
CA SER A 247 -6.24 21.87 -10.81
C SER A 247 -5.62 22.12 -9.41
N MET A 248 -4.79 21.20 -8.94
CA MET A 248 -4.00 21.33 -7.70
C MET A 248 -2.59 21.91 -7.94
N ASN A 249 -2.29 22.37 -9.18
CA ASN A 249 -0.97 22.82 -9.62
C ASN A 249 0.11 21.71 -9.56
N TRP A 250 -0.28 20.46 -9.74
CA TRP A 250 0.66 19.35 -9.83
C TRP A 250 1.06 19.13 -11.29
N ASP A 251 2.36 19.00 -11.54
CA ASP A 251 2.92 18.72 -12.85
C ASP A 251 3.02 17.22 -13.07
N LEU A 252 1.99 16.66 -13.73
CA LEU A 252 1.86 15.22 -13.99
C LEU A 252 2.78 14.80 -15.14
N LEU A 253 3.72 13.92 -14.88
CA LEU A 253 4.70 13.40 -15.82
C LEU A 253 4.24 12.05 -16.40
N LEU A 254 3.82 12.05 -17.65
CA LEU A 254 3.37 10.86 -18.38
C LEU A 254 4.41 10.47 -19.44
N ASN A 255 5.46 9.78 -19.02
CA ASN A 255 6.65 9.52 -19.81
C ASN A 255 7.33 10.84 -20.24
N GLU A 256 7.50 11.73 -19.26
CA GLU A 256 7.99 13.09 -19.44
C GLU A 256 9.08 13.41 -18.42
N ARG A 257 9.71 14.59 -18.59
CA ARG A 257 10.74 15.11 -17.68
C ARG A 257 10.61 16.60 -17.50
N ARG A 258 11.21 17.08 -16.41
CA ARG A 258 11.46 18.51 -16.14
C ARG A 258 12.92 18.69 -15.77
N ILE A 259 13.48 19.81 -16.23
CA ILE A 259 14.86 20.18 -15.93
C ILE A 259 14.81 21.32 -14.92
N LEU A 260 15.26 21.06 -13.70
CA LEU A 260 15.41 22.09 -12.68
C LEU A 260 16.79 22.71 -12.80
N ARG A 261 16.87 24.05 -12.78
CA ARG A 261 18.11 24.80 -12.96
C ARG A 261 18.43 25.66 -11.74
N ARG A 262 19.67 25.64 -11.32
CA ARG A 262 20.23 26.54 -10.31
C ARG A 262 21.55 27.12 -10.85
N GLY A 263 21.51 28.35 -11.38
CA GLY A 263 22.62 28.93 -12.10
C GLY A 263 22.98 28.15 -13.38
N ALA A 264 24.21 27.69 -13.49
CA ALA A 264 24.68 26.87 -14.59
C ALA A 264 24.33 25.36 -14.41
N ASP A 265 24.03 24.93 -13.19
CA ASP A 265 23.79 23.56 -12.83
C ASP A 265 22.33 23.15 -13.09
N SER A 266 22.12 21.88 -13.36
CA SER A 266 20.77 21.33 -13.51
C SER A 266 20.66 19.87 -13.05
N ILE A 267 19.45 19.50 -12.59
CA ILE A 267 19.05 18.12 -12.36
C ILE A 267 17.80 17.83 -13.18
N VAL A 268 17.55 16.54 -13.45
CA VAL A 268 16.40 16.08 -14.22
C VAL A 268 15.44 15.33 -13.29
N ILE A 269 14.19 15.74 -13.26
CA ILE A 269 13.08 14.93 -12.69
C ILE A 269 12.37 14.29 -13.87
N ALA A 270 12.45 12.97 -13.99
CA ALA A 270 11.75 12.18 -15.00
C ALA A 270 10.66 11.33 -14.35
N GLY A 271 9.50 11.29 -15.00
CA GLY A 271 8.37 10.48 -14.56
C GLY A 271 7.86 9.59 -15.66
N THR A 272 7.56 8.34 -15.36
CA THR A 272 6.94 7.43 -16.31
C THR A 272 5.54 7.04 -15.85
N GLU A 273 4.69 6.67 -16.81
CA GLU A 273 3.45 5.96 -16.52
C GLU A 273 3.75 4.65 -15.80
N ASN A 274 2.75 4.03 -15.19
CA ASN A 274 2.95 2.81 -14.42
C ASN A 274 3.59 1.69 -15.26
N ASP A 275 4.55 0.97 -14.68
CA ASP A 275 5.22 -0.20 -15.24
C ASP A 275 5.04 -1.42 -14.32
N GLY A 276 3.79 -1.85 -14.18
CA GLY A 276 3.42 -2.97 -13.32
C GLY A 276 3.66 -4.34 -13.98
N ARG A 277 3.88 -5.36 -13.14
CA ARG A 277 3.73 -6.74 -13.57
C ARG A 277 2.25 -7.07 -13.76
N SER A 278 1.92 -7.94 -14.75
CA SER A 278 0.54 -8.39 -14.92
C SER A 278 -0.08 -8.86 -13.58
N PRO A 279 -1.28 -8.40 -13.22
CA PRO A 279 -2.30 -7.75 -14.04
C PRO A 279 -2.32 -6.22 -14.01
N PHE A 280 -1.27 -5.56 -13.54
CA PHE A 280 -1.19 -4.11 -13.45
C PHE A 280 -0.85 -3.45 -14.79
N PRO A 281 -1.21 -2.17 -15.01
CA PRO A 281 -0.85 -1.44 -16.22
C PRO A 281 0.67 -1.40 -16.43
N ALA A 282 1.10 -1.58 -17.68
CA ALA A 282 2.48 -1.45 -18.12
C ALA A 282 2.52 -0.48 -19.30
N LYS A 283 2.59 0.83 -19.01
CA LYS A 283 2.49 1.92 -20.01
C LYS A 283 3.74 2.80 -20.06
N ALA A 284 4.77 2.46 -19.27
CA ALA A 284 6.00 3.25 -19.19
C ALA A 284 6.79 3.24 -20.51
N ASP A 285 7.28 4.42 -20.90
CA ASP A 285 8.22 4.63 -21.99
C ASP A 285 9.44 5.42 -21.50
N TYR A 286 10.45 4.70 -21.06
CA TYR A 286 11.70 5.28 -20.51
C TYR A 286 12.50 6.07 -21.56
N ARG A 287 12.44 5.65 -22.85
CA ARG A 287 13.12 6.36 -23.93
C ARG A 287 12.49 7.72 -24.16
N LYS A 288 11.15 7.81 -24.16
CA LYS A 288 10.41 9.06 -24.27
C LYS A 288 10.70 9.96 -23.05
N ALA A 289 10.62 9.42 -21.83
CA ALA A 289 10.86 10.15 -20.59
C ALA A 289 12.27 10.80 -20.53
N LEU A 290 13.29 10.12 -21.09
CA LEU A 290 14.68 10.58 -21.05
C LEU A 290 15.20 11.09 -22.43
N HIS A 291 14.31 11.27 -23.40
CA HIS A 291 14.73 11.73 -24.73
C HIS A 291 15.48 13.05 -24.67
N GLY A 292 16.69 13.11 -25.23
CA GLY A 292 17.54 14.32 -25.27
C GLY A 292 18.22 14.66 -23.93
N ILE A 293 18.19 13.77 -22.95
CA ILE A 293 18.94 13.93 -21.69
C ILE A 293 20.32 13.30 -21.86
N SER A 294 21.36 14.07 -21.49
CA SER A 294 22.75 13.59 -21.54
C SER A 294 22.95 12.43 -20.53
N PRO A 295 23.77 11.42 -20.86
CA PRO A 295 24.14 10.34 -19.94
C PRO A 295 24.81 10.83 -18.65
N GLU A 296 25.44 12.00 -18.66
CA GLU A 296 26.10 12.61 -17.48
C GLU A 296 25.12 13.34 -16.56
N SER A 297 23.89 13.61 -17.02
CA SER A 297 22.90 14.34 -16.22
C SER A 297 22.55 13.59 -14.94
N PHE A 298 22.38 14.33 -13.86
CA PHE A 298 21.81 13.78 -12.64
C PHE A 298 20.30 13.62 -12.81
N VAL A 299 19.81 12.38 -12.73
CA VAL A 299 18.42 12.04 -12.99
C VAL A 299 17.78 11.44 -11.76
N ILE A 300 16.63 12.01 -11.36
CA ILE A 300 15.70 11.46 -10.40
C ILE A 300 14.51 10.87 -11.18
N MET A 301 14.32 9.55 -11.10
CA MET A 301 13.26 8.84 -11.79
C MET A 301 12.09 8.57 -10.85
N MET A 302 10.89 8.96 -11.23
CA MET A 302 9.65 8.63 -10.56
C MET A 302 8.96 7.48 -11.30
N GLN A 303 8.77 6.37 -10.62
CA GLN A 303 8.06 5.19 -11.14
C GLN A 303 7.30 4.51 -10.00
N HIS A 304 5.98 4.37 -10.15
CA HIS A 304 5.14 3.88 -9.06
C HIS A 304 5.50 2.45 -8.60
N ASP A 305 5.58 1.49 -9.54
CA ASP A 305 5.89 0.09 -9.20
C ASP A 305 7.39 -0.15 -9.05
N PRO A 306 7.90 -0.48 -7.84
CA PRO A 306 9.32 -0.67 -7.60
C PRO A 306 9.94 -1.85 -8.37
N SER A 307 9.13 -2.83 -8.80
CA SER A 307 9.62 -3.96 -9.57
C SER A 307 10.20 -3.55 -10.93
N ALA A 308 9.84 -2.36 -11.44
CA ALA A 308 10.38 -1.78 -12.65
C ALA A 308 11.86 -1.41 -12.52
N TRP A 309 12.34 -1.15 -11.30
CA TRP A 309 13.73 -0.72 -11.07
C TRP A 309 14.74 -1.74 -11.63
N ARG A 310 14.65 -3.01 -11.21
CA ARG A 310 15.54 -4.06 -11.73
C ARG A 310 15.21 -4.50 -13.14
N ARG A 311 13.91 -4.47 -13.52
CA ARG A 311 13.51 -4.93 -14.86
C ARG A 311 13.91 -3.98 -15.96
N HIS A 312 13.77 -2.67 -15.72
CA HIS A 312 13.87 -1.67 -16.80
C HIS A 312 14.76 -0.48 -16.45
N ILE A 313 14.68 0.08 -15.23
CA ILE A 313 15.40 1.32 -14.91
C ILE A 313 16.89 1.07 -14.79
N LEU A 314 17.32 0.08 -14.04
CA LEU A 314 18.76 -0.24 -13.92
C LEU A 314 19.42 -0.59 -15.26
N PRO A 315 18.81 -1.40 -16.15
CA PRO A 315 19.46 -1.76 -17.42
C PRO A 315 19.33 -0.70 -18.53
N GLN A 316 18.33 0.20 -18.47
CA GLN A 316 18.00 1.08 -19.61
C GLN A 316 18.21 2.57 -19.32
N CYS A 317 18.25 2.97 -18.04
CA CYS A 317 18.27 4.38 -17.64
C CYS A 317 19.53 4.68 -16.84
N ASN A 318 20.03 5.92 -16.94
CA ASN A 318 21.08 6.45 -16.06
C ASN A 318 20.44 7.29 -14.95
N ALA A 319 19.53 6.69 -14.16
CA ALA A 319 18.92 7.36 -13.01
C ALA A 319 19.73 7.07 -11.74
N GLN A 320 20.16 8.13 -11.05
CA GLN A 320 20.92 8.05 -9.80
C GLN A 320 19.99 7.74 -8.62
N LEU A 321 18.77 8.29 -8.63
CA LEU A 321 17.75 8.06 -7.63
C LEU A 321 16.45 7.67 -8.31
N THR A 322 15.85 6.59 -7.85
CA THR A 322 14.47 6.18 -8.23
C THR A 322 13.58 6.27 -7.01
N LEU A 323 12.38 6.80 -7.18
CA LEU A 323 11.36 6.90 -6.14
C LEU A 323 10.13 6.10 -6.56
N SER A 324 9.66 5.23 -5.66
CA SER A 324 8.51 4.34 -5.90
C SER A 324 7.60 4.25 -4.68
N GLY A 325 6.39 3.69 -4.86
CA GLY A 325 5.41 3.38 -3.83
C GLY A 325 4.86 1.97 -3.96
N HIS A 326 3.53 1.84 -4.15
CA HIS A 326 2.80 0.64 -4.56
C HIS A 326 2.65 -0.47 -3.51
N THR A 327 3.70 -0.86 -2.84
CA THR A 327 3.75 -2.07 -1.99
C THR A 327 3.17 -1.86 -0.60
N HIS A 328 3.14 -0.61 -0.11
CA HIS A 328 2.85 -0.22 1.27
C HIS A 328 3.69 -0.97 2.32
N GLY A 329 4.77 -1.66 1.93
CA GLY A 329 5.48 -2.62 2.78
C GLY A 329 4.57 -3.74 3.32
N GLY A 330 3.47 -4.05 2.59
CA GLY A 330 2.44 -5.01 2.99
C GLY A 330 1.59 -4.59 4.17
N GLN A 331 1.68 -3.35 4.63
CA GLN A 331 0.93 -2.77 5.75
C GLN A 331 1.12 -3.48 7.11
N LEU A 332 1.90 -4.55 7.15
CA LEU A 332 2.17 -5.39 8.32
C LEU A 332 3.67 -5.68 8.43
N SER A 333 4.24 -5.39 9.60
CA SER A 333 5.58 -5.85 9.97
C SER A 333 5.55 -6.55 11.34
N LEU A 334 6.08 -7.75 11.39
CA LEU A 334 6.24 -8.53 12.63
C LEU A 334 7.74 -8.76 12.85
N PHE A 335 8.30 -8.13 13.87
CA PHE A 335 9.75 -8.20 14.19
C PHE A 335 10.66 -7.87 12.99
N GLY A 336 10.24 -6.91 12.16
CA GLY A 336 10.96 -6.50 10.95
C GLY A 336 10.66 -7.32 9.70
N TRP A 337 10.02 -8.48 9.83
CA TRP A 337 9.59 -9.28 8.68
C TRP A 337 8.26 -8.74 8.11
N ARG A 338 8.18 -8.64 6.80
CA ARG A 338 7.01 -8.18 6.05
C ARG A 338 6.53 -9.27 5.07
N PRO A 339 5.23 -9.58 4.99
CA PRO A 339 4.72 -10.58 4.04
C PRO A 339 5.04 -10.24 2.57
N THR A 340 5.11 -8.96 2.21
CA THR A 340 5.45 -8.49 0.86
C THR A 340 6.88 -8.82 0.44
N SER A 341 7.82 -8.97 1.38
CA SER A 341 9.21 -9.34 1.07
C SER A 341 9.37 -10.76 0.48
N ILE A 342 8.31 -11.59 0.54
CA ILE A 342 8.29 -12.91 -0.10
C ILE A 342 8.13 -12.78 -1.62
N VAL A 343 7.37 -11.77 -2.08
CA VAL A 343 6.99 -11.62 -3.50
C VAL A 343 7.68 -10.44 -4.18
N ASN A 344 8.13 -9.45 -3.39
CA ASN A 344 8.81 -8.25 -3.88
C ASN A 344 10.20 -8.15 -3.27
N THR A 345 11.22 -8.12 -4.11
CA THR A 345 12.62 -7.94 -3.69
C THR A 345 12.81 -6.56 -3.06
N GLU A 346 12.18 -5.54 -3.67
CA GLU A 346 12.17 -4.16 -3.19
C GLU A 346 10.76 -3.83 -2.69
N ASP A 347 10.49 -4.03 -1.40
CA ASP A 347 9.14 -3.86 -0.84
C ASP A 347 8.96 -2.64 0.05
N ALA A 348 10.00 -2.08 0.66
CA ALA A 348 9.93 -0.86 1.47
C ALA A 348 11.32 -0.35 1.87
N GLY A 349 11.52 0.96 1.87
CA GLY A 349 12.73 1.64 2.31
C GLY A 349 13.78 1.79 1.23
N LEU A 350 15.04 1.93 1.64
CA LEU A 350 16.15 2.26 0.75
C LEU A 350 16.87 1.02 0.24
N TYR A 351 17.09 0.96 -1.07
CA TYR A 351 17.88 -0.04 -1.78
C TYR A 351 19.01 0.65 -2.55
N LYS A 352 20.13 -0.06 -2.75
CA LYS A 352 21.30 0.45 -3.45
C LYS A 352 21.86 -0.62 -4.41
N GLU A 353 22.22 -0.16 -5.63
CA GLU A 353 22.92 -0.98 -6.61
C GLU A 353 24.01 -0.14 -7.26
N GLY A 354 25.27 -0.41 -6.92
CA GLY A 354 26.39 0.46 -7.27
C GLY A 354 26.23 1.88 -6.68
N ASN A 355 26.22 2.90 -7.54
CA ASN A 355 26.00 4.31 -7.15
C ASN A 355 24.55 4.77 -7.38
N ARG A 356 23.61 3.85 -7.58
CA ARG A 356 22.20 4.14 -7.82
C ARG A 356 21.34 3.68 -6.65
N TYR A 357 20.34 4.49 -6.34
CA TYR A 357 19.45 4.24 -5.22
C TYR A 357 18.00 4.09 -5.69
N LEU A 358 17.25 3.26 -4.99
CA LEU A 358 15.80 3.21 -5.03
C LEU A 358 15.28 3.45 -3.62
N TYR A 359 14.31 4.34 -3.46
CA TYR A 359 13.52 4.43 -2.24
C TYR A 359 12.07 4.00 -2.54
N VAL A 360 11.58 3.02 -1.80
CA VAL A 360 10.20 2.52 -1.88
C VAL A 360 9.45 3.02 -0.66
N SER A 361 8.55 3.98 -0.88
CA SER A 361 7.69 4.52 0.17
C SER A 361 6.63 3.51 0.59
N THR A 362 6.32 3.48 1.88
CA THR A 362 5.18 2.72 2.40
C THR A 362 3.85 3.43 2.21
N GLY A 363 3.86 4.64 1.62
CA GLY A 363 2.68 5.44 1.35
C GLY A 363 2.10 6.15 2.56
N VAL A 364 1.36 7.24 2.33
CA VAL A 364 0.66 7.99 3.39
C VAL A 364 -0.75 7.48 3.65
N GLY A 365 -1.41 6.88 2.63
CA GLY A 365 -2.73 6.27 2.71
C GLY A 365 -2.69 4.76 2.50
N ALA A 366 -3.83 4.16 2.31
CA ALA A 366 -4.00 2.77 1.93
C ALA A 366 -5.44 2.50 1.46
N PHE A 367 -5.60 1.59 0.50
CA PHE A 367 -6.92 1.13 0.07
C PHE A 367 -7.70 0.49 1.24
N ILE A 368 -7.05 -0.38 2.04
CA ILE A 368 -7.57 -0.92 3.28
C ILE A 368 -6.90 -0.19 4.43
N PRO A 369 -7.64 0.50 5.31
CA PRO A 369 -7.07 1.28 6.41
C PRO A 369 -6.59 0.37 7.55
N PHE A 370 -5.51 -0.37 7.30
CA PHE A 370 -4.84 -1.23 8.27
C PHE A 370 -3.33 -1.01 8.18
N ARG A 371 -2.68 -0.73 9.31
CA ARG A 371 -1.22 -0.60 9.38
C ARG A 371 -0.69 -1.07 10.73
N PHE A 372 0.10 -2.11 10.74
CA PHE A 372 0.76 -2.60 11.95
C PHE A 372 2.28 -2.57 11.77
N HIS A 373 2.95 -1.67 12.52
CA HIS A 373 4.39 -1.37 12.43
C HIS A 373 4.87 -0.91 11.04
N MET A 374 3.96 -0.64 10.12
CA MET A 374 4.20 -0.03 8.82
C MET A 374 3.43 1.31 8.77
N LYS A 375 4.00 2.32 9.42
CA LYS A 375 3.34 3.63 9.59
C LYS A 375 3.16 4.33 8.24
N PRO A 376 2.08 5.13 8.08
CA PRO A 376 2.03 6.12 6.99
C PRO A 376 3.27 7.01 7.04
N GLU A 377 3.95 7.19 5.90
CA GLU A 377 5.19 7.96 5.89
C GLU A 377 5.23 9.07 4.86
N VAL A 378 5.76 10.21 5.28
CA VAL A 378 6.30 11.28 4.44
C VAL A 378 7.82 11.10 4.43
N VAL A 379 8.44 11.07 3.27
CA VAL A 379 9.88 10.82 3.15
C VAL A 379 10.59 12.10 2.77
N GLU A 380 11.51 12.57 3.62
CA GLU A 380 12.40 13.68 3.34
C GLU A 380 13.77 13.13 2.89
N ILE A 381 14.14 13.42 1.65
CA ILE A 381 15.41 13.00 1.06
C ILE A 381 16.29 14.22 0.84
N THR A 382 17.44 14.27 1.50
CA THR A 382 18.45 15.31 1.29
C THR A 382 19.53 14.77 0.35
N LEU A 383 19.71 15.45 -0.79
CA LEU A 383 20.78 15.13 -1.72
C LEU A 383 22.09 15.79 -1.27
N LYS A 384 23.20 15.07 -1.34
CA LYS A 384 24.53 15.57 -0.97
C LYS A 384 25.56 15.22 -2.02
N VAL A 385 26.46 16.15 -2.27
CA VAL A 385 27.68 15.90 -3.04
C VAL A 385 28.59 15.02 -2.19
N LYS A 386 29.02 13.91 -2.74
CA LYS A 386 29.98 13.03 -2.05
C LYS A 386 31.37 13.71 -2.02
N LYS A 387 31.91 13.83 -0.81
CA LYS A 387 33.22 14.42 -0.56
C LYS A 387 34.34 13.43 -0.86
#